data_1534725019f8bb1cd191bff017c97ec0
#
_entry.id   1534725019f8bb1cd191bff017c97ec0
#
_cell.length_a   1.000
_cell.length_b   1.000
_cell.length_c   1.000
_cell.angle_alpha   90.00
_cell.angle_beta   90.00
_cell.angle_gamma   90.00
#
_symmetry.space_group_name_H-M   'P 1'
#
loop_
_entity.id
_entity.type
_entity.pdbx_description
1 polymer ?
#
loop_
_entity_poly.entity_id
_entity_poly.type
_entity_poly.pdbx_seq_one_letter_code
_entity_poly.pdbx_strand_id
1 'polypeptide(L)'
;MTKRIEINSDMGESFGLYKIGNDEELMPYIPAINVACGFHAGDPCVMKKTVELAIKNGSAVGAHPALPDLQGFGRREMAITEEELYCDMIYQVGALKLFCETHGIPLHHVKPHGKLYVMLGHNEALSKAFVQAIYDIDPKLPIYHSGSLVDSAIGRAVKEKGMTYVREFNLDTDYSADGSVITPKFKDGAASDAESLAERVISFLETGKVKIGSGETLEFGADSICIH
;
A
#
# COMPACT_ATOMS: atom_id res chain seq x y z
N MET A 1 15.79 13.79 18.50
CA MET A 1 16.01 13.33 17.10
C MET A 1 14.73 13.58 16.35
N THR A 2 14.77 14.35 15.27
CA THR A 2 13.62 14.53 14.38
C THR A 2 13.27 13.18 13.75
N LYS A 3 12.08 12.65 14.04
CA LYS A 3 11.60 11.43 13.40
C LYS A 3 11.42 11.74 11.90
N ARG A 4 12.10 11.00 11.05
CA ARG A 4 11.87 11.08 9.60
C ARG A 4 10.68 10.18 9.29
N ILE A 5 9.70 10.70 8.54
CA ILE A 5 8.59 9.94 8.01
C ILE A 5 8.84 9.77 6.51
N GLU A 6 8.74 8.55 6.03
CA GLU A 6 8.89 8.23 4.62
C GLU A 6 7.62 8.64 3.84
N ILE A 7 7.78 9.05 2.59
CA ILE A 7 6.67 9.23 1.66
C ILE A 7 6.65 8.04 0.71
N ASN A 8 5.48 7.47 0.48
CA ASN A 8 5.28 6.44 -0.52
C ASN A 8 4.11 6.77 -1.45
N SER A 9 4.08 6.16 -2.63
CA SER A 9 2.99 6.32 -3.61
C SER A 9 2.79 5.06 -4.43
N ASP A 10 1.54 4.82 -4.84
CA ASP A 10 1.16 3.70 -5.70
C ASP A 10 1.54 4.03 -7.14
N MET A 11 2.24 3.12 -7.82
CA MET A 11 2.78 3.33 -9.17
C MET A 11 2.74 2.03 -10.00
N GLY A 12 2.97 2.19 -11.30
CA GLY A 12 2.95 1.05 -12.23
C GLY A 12 1.54 0.52 -12.48
N GLU A 13 0.54 1.39 -12.39
CA GLU A 13 -0.87 1.02 -12.52
C GLU A 13 -1.42 1.11 -13.96
N SER A 14 -0.60 1.51 -14.93
CA SER A 14 -0.91 1.39 -16.37
C SER A 14 -1.08 -0.07 -16.77
N PHE A 15 -1.86 -0.35 -17.81
CA PHE A 15 -2.13 -1.71 -18.26
C PHE A 15 -2.30 -1.77 -19.79
N GLY A 16 -1.50 -2.57 -20.48
CA GLY A 16 -1.54 -2.71 -21.93
C GLY A 16 -1.40 -1.37 -22.65
N LEU A 17 -2.47 -0.94 -23.31
CA LEU A 17 -2.52 0.35 -24.01
C LEU A 17 -3.05 1.50 -23.13
N TYR A 18 -3.54 1.20 -21.94
CA TYR A 18 -4.12 2.20 -21.05
C TYR A 18 -3.06 2.79 -20.15
N LYS A 19 -2.93 4.12 -20.19
CA LYS A 19 -2.06 4.87 -19.29
C LYS A 19 -2.87 5.37 -18.09
N ILE A 20 -2.44 5.00 -16.88
CA ILE A 20 -3.00 5.42 -15.59
C ILE A 20 -1.86 6.00 -14.76
N GLY A 21 -2.13 7.11 -14.08
CA GLY A 21 -1.13 7.81 -13.29
C GLY A 21 -0.14 8.63 -14.12
N ASN A 22 0.82 9.23 -13.42
CA ASN A 22 1.88 10.05 -14.02
C ASN A 22 3.24 9.74 -13.37
N ASP A 23 3.60 8.45 -13.41
CA ASP A 23 4.75 7.90 -12.69
C ASP A 23 6.06 8.65 -13.02
N GLU A 24 6.27 9.01 -14.30
CA GLU A 24 7.51 9.64 -14.74
C GLU A 24 7.73 11.04 -14.11
N GLU A 25 6.66 11.80 -13.89
CA GLU A 25 6.73 13.12 -13.28
C GLU A 25 6.74 13.06 -11.76
N LEU A 26 6.08 12.06 -11.16
CA LEU A 26 5.95 11.94 -9.71
C LEU A 26 7.15 11.24 -9.07
N MET A 27 7.72 10.22 -9.73
CA MET A 27 8.80 9.38 -9.20
C MET A 27 9.99 10.17 -8.61
N PRO A 28 10.47 11.28 -9.21
CA PRO A 28 11.59 12.04 -8.64
C PRO A 28 11.37 12.59 -7.23
N TYR A 29 10.14 12.65 -6.77
CA TYR A 29 9.76 13.18 -5.45
C TYR A 29 9.42 12.09 -4.43
N ILE A 30 9.35 10.82 -4.85
CA ILE A 30 8.85 9.72 -4.03
C ILE A 30 9.99 8.76 -3.68
N PRO A 31 10.41 8.72 -2.41
CA PRO A 31 11.50 7.85 -1.96
C PRO A 31 11.16 6.36 -1.93
N ALA A 32 9.87 5.99 -1.81
CA ALA A 32 9.42 4.61 -1.85
C ALA A 32 8.14 4.49 -2.68
N ILE A 33 8.04 3.45 -3.53
CA ILE A 33 6.88 3.23 -4.39
C ILE A 33 6.26 1.87 -4.14
N ASN A 34 4.93 1.77 -4.34
CA ASN A 34 4.17 0.53 -4.25
C ASN A 34 3.80 0.11 -5.67
N VAL A 35 4.47 -0.90 -6.22
CA VAL A 35 4.31 -1.31 -7.62
C VAL A 35 3.16 -2.29 -7.78
N ALA A 36 2.18 -1.95 -8.61
CA ALA A 36 1.07 -2.82 -8.96
C ALA A 36 1.56 -4.17 -9.53
N CYS A 37 0.96 -5.28 -9.07
CA CYS A 37 1.43 -6.63 -9.34
C CYS A 37 0.56 -7.41 -10.34
N GLY A 38 -0.22 -6.71 -11.19
CA GLY A 38 -0.95 -7.30 -12.31
C GLY A 38 -2.38 -7.73 -12.02
N PHE A 39 -2.84 -7.75 -10.75
CA PHE A 39 -4.18 -8.23 -10.41
C PHE A 39 -5.23 -7.11 -10.37
N HIS A 40 -4.91 -5.94 -9.85
CA HIS A 40 -5.81 -4.78 -9.92
C HIS A 40 -5.42 -3.81 -11.04
N ALA A 41 -4.14 -3.75 -11.35
CA ALA A 41 -3.52 -2.90 -12.37
C ALA A 41 -2.10 -3.41 -12.65
N GLY A 42 -1.43 -2.80 -13.62
CA GLY A 42 -0.11 -3.23 -14.04
C GLY A 42 -0.14 -4.47 -14.94
N ASP A 43 0.94 -4.69 -15.64
CA ASP A 43 1.25 -5.90 -16.41
C ASP A 43 2.77 -6.16 -16.35
N PRO A 44 3.27 -7.31 -16.85
CA PRO A 44 4.70 -7.61 -16.75
C PRO A 44 5.62 -6.57 -17.39
N CYS A 45 5.20 -5.92 -18.48
CA CYS A 45 6.00 -4.89 -19.14
C CYS A 45 5.96 -3.56 -18.38
N VAL A 46 4.81 -3.20 -17.83
CA VAL A 46 4.65 -2.03 -16.95
C VAL A 46 5.48 -2.24 -15.68
N MET A 47 5.38 -3.39 -15.03
CA MET A 47 6.16 -3.73 -13.84
C MET A 47 7.67 -3.54 -14.08
N LYS A 48 8.21 -4.11 -15.18
CA LYS A 48 9.61 -3.92 -15.55
C LYS A 48 9.98 -2.44 -15.69
N LYS A 49 9.19 -1.68 -16.46
CA LYS A 49 9.46 -0.25 -16.70
C LYS A 49 9.41 0.56 -15.40
N THR A 50 8.48 0.26 -14.51
CA THR A 50 8.35 0.95 -13.21
C THR A 50 9.55 0.65 -12.31
N VAL A 51 10.04 -0.59 -12.28
CA VAL A 51 11.28 -0.95 -11.55
C VAL A 51 12.48 -0.20 -12.12
N GLU A 52 12.64 -0.16 -13.46
CA GLU A 52 13.74 0.59 -14.11
C GLU A 52 13.66 2.10 -13.80
N LEU A 53 12.44 2.66 -13.81
CA LEU A 53 12.23 4.06 -13.48
C LEU A 53 12.57 4.36 -12.01
N ALA A 54 12.19 3.48 -11.09
CA ALA A 54 12.53 3.59 -9.67
C ALA A 54 14.05 3.58 -9.45
N ILE A 55 14.76 2.66 -10.08
CA ILE A 55 16.22 2.61 -10.03
C ILE A 55 16.86 3.92 -10.51
N LYS A 56 16.38 4.44 -11.64
CA LYS A 56 16.88 5.71 -12.20
C LYS A 56 16.70 6.89 -11.23
N ASN A 57 15.66 6.89 -10.42
CA ASN A 57 15.34 7.97 -9.48
C ASN A 57 15.81 7.68 -8.04
N GLY A 58 16.33 6.48 -7.76
CA GLY A 58 16.76 6.10 -6.43
C GLY A 58 15.62 5.79 -5.46
N SER A 59 14.42 5.48 -5.98
CA SER A 59 13.25 5.13 -5.18
C SER A 59 13.30 3.65 -4.77
N ALA A 60 12.93 3.35 -3.53
CA ALA A 60 12.79 1.99 -3.04
C ALA A 60 11.53 1.34 -3.64
N VAL A 61 11.60 0.04 -4.01
CA VAL A 61 10.51 -0.68 -4.67
C VAL A 61 9.81 -1.61 -3.70
N GLY A 62 8.54 -1.36 -3.42
CA GLY A 62 7.64 -2.23 -2.68
C GLY A 62 6.62 -2.91 -3.59
N ALA A 63 6.07 -4.04 -3.13
CA ALA A 63 5.02 -4.75 -3.83
C ALA A 63 3.62 -4.26 -3.40
N HIS A 64 2.73 -4.10 -4.39
CA HIS A 64 1.36 -3.65 -4.18
C HIS A 64 0.35 -4.71 -4.66
N PRO A 65 0.29 -5.88 -3.97
CA PRO A 65 -0.59 -6.96 -4.37
C PRO A 65 -2.05 -6.68 -4.01
N ALA A 66 -2.96 -7.23 -4.80
CA ALA A 66 -4.40 -7.01 -4.68
C ALA A 66 -5.21 -8.29 -4.87
N LEU A 67 -6.53 -8.17 -4.68
CA LEU A 67 -7.50 -9.15 -5.17
C LEU A 67 -7.50 -9.16 -6.70
N PRO A 68 -7.85 -10.29 -7.35
CA PRO A 68 -7.87 -10.42 -8.82
C PRO A 68 -9.09 -9.70 -9.43
N ASP A 69 -9.08 -8.38 -9.38
CA ASP A 69 -10.17 -7.49 -9.77
C ASP A 69 -9.69 -6.34 -10.67
N LEU A 70 -9.13 -6.66 -11.83
CA LEU A 70 -8.65 -5.68 -12.78
C LEU A 70 -9.75 -4.68 -13.19
N GLN A 71 -10.97 -5.17 -13.44
CA GLN A 71 -12.08 -4.32 -13.85
C GLN A 71 -12.58 -3.38 -12.74
N GLY A 72 -12.52 -3.81 -11.48
CA GLY A 72 -12.90 -3.02 -10.31
C GLY A 72 -11.71 -2.32 -9.64
N PHE A 73 -10.53 -2.38 -10.27
CA PHE A 73 -9.30 -1.79 -9.72
C PHE A 73 -8.98 -2.30 -8.30
N GLY A 74 -9.23 -3.60 -8.02
CA GLY A 74 -9.00 -4.18 -6.69
C GLY A 74 -9.88 -3.61 -5.57
N ARG A 75 -10.94 -2.85 -5.89
CA ARG A 75 -11.76 -2.13 -4.90
C ARG A 75 -13.12 -2.78 -4.63
N ARG A 76 -13.49 -3.83 -5.39
CA ARG A 76 -14.70 -4.59 -5.15
C ARG A 76 -14.44 -5.68 -4.10
N GLU A 77 -15.44 -5.91 -3.26
CA GLU A 77 -15.37 -7.02 -2.31
C GLU A 77 -15.50 -8.35 -3.06
N MET A 78 -14.61 -9.28 -2.75
CA MET A 78 -14.57 -10.61 -3.34
C MET A 78 -14.47 -11.65 -2.24
N ALA A 79 -15.22 -12.75 -2.37
CA ALA A 79 -14.99 -13.92 -1.55
C ALA A 79 -13.69 -14.59 -2.02
N ILE A 80 -12.79 -14.84 -1.08
CA ILE A 80 -11.51 -15.51 -1.33
C ILE A 80 -11.21 -16.42 -0.13
N THR A 81 -10.69 -17.58 -0.38
CA THR A 81 -10.20 -18.48 0.67
C THR A 81 -8.79 -18.10 1.12
N GLU A 82 -8.38 -18.60 2.28
CA GLU A 82 -7.04 -18.41 2.82
C GLU A 82 -5.96 -18.96 1.87
N GLU A 83 -6.21 -20.14 1.27
CA GLU A 83 -5.31 -20.78 0.32
C GLU A 83 -5.19 -19.99 -0.99
N GLU A 84 -6.31 -19.52 -1.55
CA GLU A 84 -6.29 -18.67 -2.74
C GLU A 84 -5.52 -17.38 -2.47
N LEU A 85 -5.78 -16.71 -1.35
CA LEU A 85 -5.05 -15.49 -0.99
C LEU A 85 -3.56 -15.76 -0.82
N TYR A 86 -3.18 -16.84 -0.14
CA TYR A 86 -1.77 -17.22 -0.01
C TYR A 86 -1.11 -17.39 -1.38
N CYS A 87 -1.73 -18.17 -2.28
CA CYS A 87 -1.21 -18.39 -3.63
C CYS A 87 -1.11 -17.09 -4.44
N ASP A 88 -2.13 -16.23 -4.35
CA ASP A 88 -2.17 -14.93 -5.02
C ASP A 88 -1.02 -14.02 -4.55
N MET A 89 -0.70 -14.03 -3.27
CA MET A 89 0.41 -13.25 -2.72
C MET A 89 1.77 -13.80 -3.18
N ILE A 90 1.96 -15.11 -3.13
CA ILE A 90 3.19 -15.74 -3.64
C ILE A 90 3.40 -15.37 -5.11
N TYR A 91 2.36 -15.45 -5.93
CA TYR A 91 2.43 -15.14 -7.36
C TYR A 91 2.79 -13.67 -7.61
N GLN A 92 2.05 -12.75 -7.02
CA GLN A 92 2.19 -11.31 -7.24
C GLN A 92 3.52 -10.76 -6.70
N VAL A 93 3.79 -11.01 -5.43
CA VAL A 93 4.99 -10.49 -4.75
C VAL A 93 6.24 -11.20 -5.26
N GLY A 94 6.14 -12.51 -5.52
CA GLY A 94 7.23 -13.30 -6.10
C GLY A 94 7.65 -12.81 -7.49
N ALA A 95 6.67 -12.46 -8.34
CA ALA A 95 6.96 -11.88 -9.65
C ALA A 95 7.75 -10.58 -9.54
N LEU A 96 7.27 -9.61 -8.75
CA LEU A 96 7.96 -8.33 -8.58
C LEU A 96 9.33 -8.49 -7.92
N LYS A 97 9.45 -9.38 -6.92
CA LYS A 97 10.73 -9.68 -6.26
C LYS A 97 11.77 -10.14 -7.27
N LEU A 98 11.38 -11.01 -8.22
CA LEU A 98 12.29 -11.46 -9.27
C LEU A 98 12.67 -10.33 -10.22
N PHE A 99 11.75 -9.42 -10.60
CA PHE A 99 12.11 -8.23 -11.37
C PHE A 99 13.12 -7.35 -10.64
N CYS A 100 12.96 -7.13 -9.33
CA CYS A 100 13.92 -6.39 -8.53
C CYS A 100 15.31 -7.09 -8.52
N GLU A 101 15.34 -8.39 -8.25
CA GLU A 101 16.59 -9.18 -8.19
C GLU A 101 17.34 -9.20 -9.54
N THR A 102 16.64 -9.33 -10.66
CA THR A 102 17.26 -9.30 -12.01
C THR A 102 17.87 -7.94 -12.33
N HIS A 103 17.47 -6.88 -11.63
CA HIS A 103 18.03 -5.54 -11.75
C HIS A 103 18.99 -5.19 -10.60
N GLY A 104 19.31 -6.15 -9.72
CA GLY A 104 20.31 -5.99 -8.65
C GLY A 104 19.85 -5.15 -7.47
N ILE A 105 18.54 -4.97 -7.27
CA ILE A 105 17.96 -4.28 -6.11
C ILE A 105 17.11 -5.24 -5.26
N PRO A 106 17.05 -5.04 -3.94
CA PRO A 106 16.13 -5.80 -3.10
C PRO A 106 14.68 -5.29 -3.25
N LEU A 107 13.70 -6.17 -3.05
CA LEU A 107 12.34 -5.74 -2.73
C LEU A 107 12.35 -5.08 -1.34
N HIS A 108 11.70 -3.92 -1.20
CA HIS A 108 11.79 -3.11 0.02
C HIS A 108 10.68 -3.43 1.02
N HIS A 109 9.43 -3.54 0.57
CA HIS A 109 8.27 -3.75 1.44
C HIS A 109 7.09 -4.37 0.68
N VAL A 110 6.01 -4.67 1.41
CA VAL A 110 4.73 -5.08 0.84
C VAL A 110 3.62 -4.21 1.43
N LYS A 111 2.79 -3.65 0.57
CA LYS A 111 1.59 -2.88 0.90
C LYS A 111 0.40 -3.47 0.15
N PRO A 112 -0.60 -4.08 0.81
CA PRO A 112 -1.79 -4.56 0.12
C PRO A 112 -2.58 -3.40 -0.51
N HIS A 113 -3.22 -3.65 -1.66
CA HIS A 113 -4.02 -2.65 -2.37
C HIS A 113 -5.51 -2.72 -2.02
N GLY A 114 -6.17 -1.57 -2.04
CA GLY A 114 -7.61 -1.39 -2.17
C GLY A 114 -8.45 -2.21 -1.18
N LYS A 115 -9.38 -3.05 -1.68
CA LYS A 115 -10.27 -3.82 -0.80
C LYS A 115 -9.53 -4.85 0.04
N LEU A 116 -8.44 -5.43 -0.48
CA LEU A 116 -7.60 -6.33 0.30
C LEU A 116 -7.04 -5.64 1.56
N TYR A 117 -6.53 -4.41 1.41
CA TYR A 117 -6.03 -3.60 2.53
C TYR A 117 -7.09 -3.48 3.64
N VAL A 118 -8.34 -3.17 3.28
CA VAL A 118 -9.44 -3.05 4.27
C VAL A 118 -9.79 -4.41 4.89
N MET A 119 -9.90 -5.47 4.07
CA MET A 119 -10.25 -6.81 4.56
C MET A 119 -9.25 -7.35 5.58
N LEU A 120 -7.96 -7.12 5.37
CA LEU A 120 -6.90 -7.55 6.27
C LEU A 120 -6.95 -6.86 7.65
N GLY A 121 -7.56 -5.69 7.76
CA GLY A 121 -7.79 -5.06 9.06
C GLY A 121 -8.78 -5.81 9.95
N HIS A 122 -9.70 -6.58 9.35
CA HIS A 122 -10.87 -7.15 10.05
C HIS A 122 -10.95 -8.69 10.01
N ASN A 123 -10.24 -9.35 9.10
CA ASN A 123 -10.32 -10.80 8.91
C ASN A 123 -9.05 -11.51 9.39
N GLU A 124 -9.13 -12.20 10.53
CA GLU A 124 -7.99 -12.92 11.13
C GLU A 124 -7.42 -14.00 10.23
N ALA A 125 -8.28 -14.78 9.57
CA ALA A 125 -7.86 -15.90 8.74
C ALA A 125 -7.11 -15.42 7.50
N LEU A 126 -7.67 -14.44 6.79
CA LEU A 126 -7.03 -13.83 5.62
C LEU A 126 -5.73 -13.09 6.01
N SER A 127 -5.71 -12.41 7.16
CA SER A 127 -4.50 -11.74 7.65
C SER A 127 -3.36 -12.72 7.92
N LYS A 128 -3.66 -13.86 8.54
CA LYS A 128 -2.67 -14.91 8.76
C LYS A 128 -2.16 -15.51 7.46
N ALA A 129 -3.05 -15.77 6.50
CA ALA A 129 -2.66 -16.27 5.18
C ALA A 129 -1.78 -15.28 4.40
N PHE A 130 -2.16 -14.00 4.40
CA PHE A 130 -1.38 -12.93 3.80
C PHE A 130 0.02 -12.84 4.43
N VAL A 131 0.10 -12.71 5.75
CA VAL A 131 1.37 -12.57 6.47
C VAL A 131 2.23 -13.83 6.32
N GLN A 132 1.62 -15.04 6.29
CA GLN A 132 2.34 -16.27 6.03
C GLN A 132 2.99 -16.27 4.65
N ALA A 133 2.26 -15.86 3.60
CA ALA A 133 2.81 -15.78 2.25
C ALA A 133 4.02 -14.81 2.18
N ILE A 134 3.90 -13.64 2.80
CA ILE A 134 5.01 -12.67 2.82
C ILE A 134 6.20 -13.20 3.62
N TYR A 135 5.95 -13.86 4.76
CA TYR A 135 6.99 -14.50 5.57
C TYR A 135 7.75 -15.59 4.78
N ASP A 136 7.05 -16.40 4.00
CA ASP A 136 7.65 -17.47 3.19
C ASP A 136 8.45 -16.92 2.00
N ILE A 137 8.08 -15.73 1.48
CA ILE A 137 8.85 -15.02 0.44
C ILE A 137 10.14 -14.43 1.03
N ASP A 138 10.01 -13.66 2.10
CA ASP A 138 11.13 -13.08 2.86
C ASP A 138 10.64 -12.57 4.23
N PRO A 139 11.05 -13.19 5.34
CA PRO A 139 10.61 -12.81 6.69
C PRO A 139 11.08 -11.41 7.12
N LYS A 140 11.97 -10.77 6.39
CA LYS A 140 12.48 -9.42 6.67
C LYS A 140 11.67 -8.32 6.00
N LEU A 141 10.78 -8.65 5.05
CA LEU A 141 9.96 -7.65 4.36
C LEU A 141 9.00 -6.97 5.35
N PRO A 142 9.07 -5.64 5.49
CA PRO A 142 8.08 -4.91 6.26
C PRO A 142 6.73 -4.91 5.53
N ILE A 143 5.67 -4.94 6.32
CA ILE A 143 4.29 -4.83 5.84
C ILE A 143 3.76 -3.46 6.20
N TYR A 144 3.34 -2.69 5.19
CA TYR A 144 2.76 -1.36 5.34
C TYR A 144 1.24 -1.49 5.47
N HIS A 145 0.72 -0.91 6.53
CA HIS A 145 -0.73 -0.89 6.78
C HIS A 145 -1.10 0.27 7.72
N SER A 146 -2.40 0.59 7.82
CA SER A 146 -2.91 1.75 8.55
C SER A 146 -2.34 1.88 9.96
N GLY A 147 -1.88 3.06 10.28
CA GLY A 147 -1.32 3.38 11.61
C GLY A 147 -2.35 3.37 12.74
N SER A 148 -3.65 3.46 12.40
CA SER A 148 -4.77 3.33 13.34
C SER A 148 -5.12 1.87 13.65
N LEU A 149 -4.65 0.91 12.85
CA LEU A 149 -5.02 -0.50 12.92
C LEU A 149 -3.88 -1.42 13.40
N VAL A 150 -2.95 -0.91 14.21
CA VAL A 150 -1.80 -1.69 14.73
C VAL A 150 -2.24 -2.92 15.53
N ASP A 151 -3.36 -2.82 16.26
CA ASP A 151 -3.93 -3.93 17.04
C ASP A 151 -5.04 -4.69 16.29
N SER A 152 -5.18 -4.45 14.98
CA SER A 152 -6.13 -5.15 14.11
C SER A 152 -5.70 -6.59 13.79
N ALA A 153 -6.49 -7.30 12.99
CA ALA A 153 -6.19 -8.66 12.57
C ALA A 153 -4.81 -8.78 11.90
N ILE A 154 -4.48 -7.89 10.96
CA ILE A 154 -3.17 -7.89 10.30
C ILE A 154 -2.05 -7.50 11.25
N GLY A 155 -2.26 -6.53 12.15
CA GLY A 155 -1.26 -6.12 13.12
C GLY A 155 -0.89 -7.26 14.08
N ARG A 156 -1.89 -8.01 14.55
CA ARG A 156 -1.66 -9.22 15.36
C ARG A 156 -0.91 -10.30 14.60
N ALA A 157 -1.30 -10.58 13.35
CA ALA A 157 -0.64 -11.58 12.52
C ALA A 157 0.84 -11.24 12.25
N VAL A 158 1.15 -9.97 11.93
CA VAL A 158 2.53 -9.47 11.74
C VAL A 158 3.35 -9.64 13.01
N LYS A 159 2.78 -9.27 14.17
CA LYS A 159 3.43 -9.39 15.47
C LYS A 159 3.68 -10.86 15.86
N GLU A 160 2.70 -11.75 15.61
CA GLU A 160 2.82 -13.19 15.87
C GLU A 160 3.98 -13.81 15.07
N LYS A 161 4.21 -13.35 13.84
CA LYS A 161 5.33 -13.78 12.98
C LYS A 161 6.66 -13.07 13.28
N GLY A 162 6.68 -12.07 14.15
CA GLY A 162 7.88 -11.29 14.45
C GLY A 162 8.35 -10.42 13.26
N MET A 163 7.46 -10.13 12.32
CA MET A 163 7.75 -9.25 11.18
C MET A 163 7.59 -7.78 11.55
N THR A 164 8.08 -6.89 10.68
CA THR A 164 7.97 -5.46 10.86
C THR A 164 6.64 -4.94 10.32
N TYR A 165 5.87 -4.26 11.18
CA TYR A 165 4.69 -3.49 10.79
C TYR A 165 5.08 -2.03 10.63
N VAL A 166 4.89 -1.46 9.45
CA VAL A 166 5.08 -0.03 9.18
C VAL A 166 3.73 0.66 9.18
N ARG A 167 3.57 1.61 10.10
CA ARG A 167 2.34 2.37 10.25
C ARG A 167 2.23 3.39 9.15
N GLU A 168 1.19 3.29 8.36
CA GLU A 168 0.94 4.16 7.24
C GLU A 168 -0.19 5.14 7.51
N PHE A 169 -0.01 6.40 7.08
CA PHE A 169 -1.03 7.42 6.98
C PHE A 169 -1.34 7.69 5.51
N ASN A 170 -2.54 7.32 5.05
CA ASN A 170 -3.02 7.65 3.70
C ASN A 170 -3.55 9.08 3.72
N LEU A 171 -2.80 9.99 3.12
CA LEU A 171 -3.00 11.42 3.24
C LEU A 171 -4.28 11.90 2.55
N ASP A 172 -4.55 11.37 1.39
CA ASP A 172 -5.60 11.79 0.45
C ASP A 172 -6.88 10.93 0.51
N THR A 173 -6.95 10.04 1.48
CA THR A 173 -8.15 9.25 1.77
C THR A 173 -8.77 9.64 3.11
N ASP A 174 -10.04 9.29 3.32
CA ASP A 174 -10.71 9.45 4.61
C ASP A 174 -10.69 8.14 5.41
N TYR A 175 -11.07 8.22 6.66
CA TYR A 175 -11.13 7.09 7.58
C TYR A 175 -12.50 7.02 8.25
N SER A 176 -12.96 5.79 8.50
CA SER A 176 -14.09 5.52 9.37
C SER A 176 -13.69 5.63 10.85
N ALA A 177 -14.67 5.69 11.73
CA ALA A 177 -14.44 5.84 13.18
C ALA A 177 -13.62 4.70 13.80
N ASP A 178 -13.61 3.51 13.18
CA ASP A 178 -12.79 2.38 13.59
C ASP A 178 -11.34 2.44 13.04
N GLY A 179 -11.00 3.50 12.28
CA GLY A 179 -9.69 3.70 11.70
C GLY A 179 -9.44 2.99 10.36
N SER A 180 -10.46 2.37 9.79
CA SER A 180 -10.37 1.77 8.46
C SER A 180 -10.34 2.84 7.39
N VAL A 181 -9.50 2.64 6.36
CA VAL A 181 -9.46 3.50 5.18
C VAL A 181 -10.78 3.38 4.41
N ILE A 182 -11.36 4.53 4.07
CA ILE A 182 -12.51 4.60 3.17
C ILE A 182 -11.98 4.67 1.75
N THR A 183 -12.05 3.53 1.06
CA THR A 183 -11.62 3.46 -0.34
C THR A 183 -12.54 4.31 -1.22
N PRO A 184 -12.03 5.34 -1.93
CA PRO A 184 -12.86 6.17 -2.78
C PRO A 184 -13.51 5.34 -3.90
N LYS A 185 -14.77 5.62 -4.18
CA LYS A 185 -15.44 5.04 -5.34
C LYS A 185 -14.94 5.75 -6.61
N PHE A 186 -14.89 5.05 -7.73
CA PHE A 186 -14.36 5.50 -9.01
C PHE A 186 -14.88 6.86 -9.53
N LYS A 187 -15.96 7.39 -8.96
CA LYS A 187 -16.59 8.64 -9.41
C LYS A 187 -16.40 9.81 -8.45
N ASP A 188 -15.87 9.57 -7.28
CA ASP A 188 -15.80 10.58 -6.21
C ASP A 188 -14.38 11.13 -6.03
N GLY A 189 -13.55 11.01 -7.07
CA GLY A 189 -12.21 11.59 -7.10
C GLY A 189 -12.24 13.13 -7.12
N ALA A 190 -12.77 13.72 -6.07
CA ALA A 190 -12.39 15.05 -5.70
C ALA A 190 -10.94 14.96 -5.24
N ALA A 191 -10.01 15.29 -6.13
CA ALA A 191 -8.64 15.54 -5.72
C ALA A 191 -8.72 16.60 -4.63
N SER A 192 -8.34 16.22 -3.40
CA SER A 192 -8.14 17.21 -2.35
C SER A 192 -7.12 18.20 -2.90
N ASP A 193 -7.39 19.50 -2.79
CA ASP A 193 -6.42 20.48 -3.27
C ASP A 193 -5.12 20.38 -2.46
N ALA A 194 -4.01 20.74 -3.10
CA ALA A 194 -2.69 20.56 -2.52
C ALA A 194 -2.50 21.32 -1.18
N GLU A 195 -3.19 22.45 -1.02
CA GLU A 195 -3.12 23.24 0.22
C GLU A 195 -3.79 22.50 1.38
N SER A 196 -5.00 21.97 1.17
CA SER A 196 -5.71 21.17 2.18
C SER A 196 -4.92 19.92 2.57
N LEU A 197 -4.26 19.25 1.63
CA LEU A 197 -3.40 18.10 1.94
C LEU A 197 -2.16 18.51 2.73
N ALA A 198 -1.54 19.63 2.39
CA ALA A 198 -0.40 20.14 3.13
C ALA A 198 -0.78 20.51 4.57
N GLU A 199 -1.93 21.20 4.77
CA GLU A 199 -2.46 21.51 6.10
C GLU A 199 -2.74 20.24 6.91
N ARG A 200 -3.32 19.21 6.27
CA ARG A 200 -3.60 17.92 6.91
C ARG A 200 -2.33 17.23 7.40
N VAL A 201 -1.25 17.23 6.58
CA VAL A 201 0.06 16.69 7.00
C VAL A 201 0.65 17.48 8.15
N ILE A 202 0.66 18.82 8.05
CA ILE A 202 1.21 19.67 9.10
C ILE A 202 0.49 19.43 10.42
N SER A 203 -0.85 19.47 10.40
CA SER A 203 -1.67 19.19 11.56
C SER A 203 -1.39 17.82 12.18
N PHE A 204 -1.26 16.79 11.33
CA PHE A 204 -0.89 15.45 11.79
C PHE A 204 0.52 15.42 12.43
N LEU A 205 1.51 16.05 11.82
CA LEU A 205 2.88 16.08 12.34
C LEU A 205 2.98 16.80 13.68
N GLU A 206 2.15 17.83 13.91
CA GLU A 206 2.11 18.60 15.15
C GLU A 206 1.34 17.89 16.27
N THR A 207 0.25 17.21 15.93
CA THR A 207 -0.71 16.70 16.92
C THR A 207 -0.71 15.19 17.10
N GLY A 208 -0.21 14.44 16.11
CA GLY A 208 -0.37 12.97 16.04
C GLY A 208 -1.82 12.53 15.79
N LYS A 209 -2.67 13.45 15.31
CA LYS A 209 -4.11 13.22 15.16
C LYS A 209 -4.58 13.52 13.75
N VAL A 210 -5.56 12.74 13.28
CA VAL A 210 -6.19 12.91 11.97
C VAL A 210 -7.67 13.18 12.15
N LYS A 211 -8.14 14.32 11.61
CA LYS A 211 -9.57 14.62 11.55
C LYS A 211 -10.19 13.82 10.41
N ILE A 212 -11.30 13.14 10.67
CA ILE A 212 -12.05 12.32 9.71
C ILE A 212 -13.34 13.01 9.27
N GLY A 213 -13.95 12.55 8.18
CA GLY A 213 -15.12 13.17 7.56
C GLY A 213 -16.35 13.26 8.45
N SER A 214 -16.48 12.42 9.49
CA SER A 214 -17.53 12.54 10.52
C SER A 214 -17.32 13.73 11.46
N GLY A 215 -16.16 14.40 11.41
CA GLY A 215 -15.76 15.47 12.33
C GLY A 215 -15.03 14.99 13.58
N GLU A 216 -14.96 13.68 13.81
CA GLU A 216 -14.20 13.08 14.89
C GLU A 216 -12.69 13.15 14.61
N THR A 217 -11.90 12.82 15.63
CA THR A 217 -10.43 12.84 15.55
C THR A 217 -9.89 11.48 15.97
N LEU A 218 -9.08 10.86 15.14
CA LEU A 218 -8.37 9.63 15.43
C LEU A 218 -6.93 9.92 15.87
N GLU A 219 -6.45 9.22 16.90
CA GLU A 219 -5.03 9.16 17.20
C GLU A 219 -4.33 8.25 16.19
N PHE A 220 -3.24 8.75 15.63
CA PHE A 220 -2.58 8.09 14.52
C PHE A 220 -1.06 8.05 14.75
N GLY A 221 -0.47 6.88 14.59
CA GLY A 221 0.97 6.76 14.49
C GLY A 221 1.37 6.53 13.03
N ALA A 222 2.33 7.28 12.50
CA ALA A 222 2.84 7.00 11.16
C ALA A 222 4.36 6.90 11.15
N ASP A 223 4.85 5.96 10.37
CA ASP A 223 6.24 5.77 9.98
C ASP A 223 6.39 6.07 8.48
N SER A 224 5.30 5.99 7.73
CA SER A 224 5.21 6.35 6.31
C SER A 224 3.89 7.07 6.01
N ILE A 225 3.91 7.99 5.02
CA ILE A 225 2.74 8.72 4.50
C ILE A 225 2.55 8.31 3.05
N CYS A 226 1.34 7.84 2.70
CA CYS A 226 0.99 7.52 1.33
C CYS A 226 0.23 8.66 0.68
N ILE A 227 0.57 8.95 -0.57
CA ILE A 227 -0.11 9.89 -1.47
C ILE A 227 -0.43 9.14 -2.78
N HIS A 228 -1.69 9.21 -3.21
CA HIS A 228 -2.15 8.57 -4.46
C HIS A 228 -2.30 9.58 -5.59
#